data_2c4a050a1f4de28c141fc517434fde45
#
_entry.id   2c4a050a1f4de28c141fc517434fde45
#
_cell.length_a   1.000
_cell.length_b   1.000
_cell.length_c   1.000
_cell.angle_alpha   90.00
_cell.angle_beta   90.00
_cell.angle_gamma   90.00
#
_symmetry.space_group_name_H-M   'P 1'
#
loop_
_entity.id
_entity.type
_entity.pdbx_description
1 polymer ?
#
loop_
_entity_poly.entity_id
_entity_poly.type
_entity_poly.pdbx_seq_one_letter_code
_entity_poly.pdbx_strand_id
1 'polypeptide(L)'
;MLFLSQNRPMKQLTILVICCVISTTAFNQTSQQFSGGEYNMTPLDEMSPEQRATIFQMLEENEAKLQAEGKLPMVYNKTATVALQFPLAWNDGFEGYNFYAISNYVDHDNAYPNSLEDWNCGERTYDTESGYNHQGIDYFLWPFDWNLTNAGAVKIVAAAPGTIVGKYDGNFDQNCAFNPGSWNAIYVKHTDGSTAWYGHMKKSSLTAKGLGETVEVGEYLGTVGSSGNSTGPHLHFEMYNDDNNLIDPFEGTCNTMNVDTWWADQDPYIKPEINRVQTHSAPPEFMPCPEPAITHESNNFMPGSECSFVFY
;
A
#
# COMPACT_ATOMS: atom_id res chain seq x y z
N MET A 1 78.60 -36.87 39.35
CA MET A 1 77.67 -37.05 38.23
C MET A 1 77.30 -35.67 37.73
N LEU A 2 78.01 -35.21 36.70
CA LEU A 2 77.92 -33.86 36.13
C LEU A 2 76.70 -33.77 35.21
N PHE A 3 75.87 -32.74 35.39
CA PHE A 3 74.96 -32.31 34.37
C PHE A 3 75.40 -30.96 33.86
N LEU A 4 75.83 -30.95 32.61
CA LEU A 4 76.20 -29.76 31.83
C LEU A 4 74.94 -29.04 31.38
N SER A 5 74.73 -27.79 31.82
CA SER A 5 73.74 -26.84 31.33
C SER A 5 74.26 -26.24 30.01
N GLN A 6 73.57 -26.47 28.90
CA GLN A 6 73.81 -25.77 27.64
C GLN A 6 72.91 -24.53 27.59
N ASN A 7 73.50 -23.39 27.74
CA ASN A 7 72.93 -22.07 27.39
C ASN A 7 72.91 -21.91 25.88
N ARG A 8 71.73 -21.86 25.27
CA ARG A 8 71.55 -21.35 23.90
C ARG A 8 71.23 -19.88 23.95
N PRO A 9 71.88 -19.01 23.13
CA PRO A 9 71.55 -17.63 23.06
C PRO A 9 70.22 -17.42 22.31
N MET A 10 69.31 -16.74 22.97
CA MET A 10 68.04 -16.23 22.37
C MET A 10 68.37 -15.25 21.28
N LYS A 11 68.06 -15.58 20.01
CA LYS A 11 68.08 -14.60 18.92
C LYS A 11 66.93 -13.63 19.15
N GLN A 12 67.26 -12.39 19.42
CA GLN A 12 66.27 -11.32 19.42
C GLN A 12 65.76 -11.14 17.99
N LEU A 13 64.48 -11.48 17.80
CA LEU A 13 63.74 -11.23 16.58
C LEU A 13 63.28 -9.76 16.66
N THR A 14 63.99 -8.88 15.99
CA THR A 14 63.58 -7.48 15.85
C THR A 14 62.40 -7.45 14.89
N ILE A 15 61.21 -7.39 15.45
CA ILE A 15 59.97 -7.15 14.67
C ILE A 15 59.99 -5.69 14.26
N LEU A 16 60.30 -5.43 12.99
CA LEU A 16 60.14 -4.13 12.36
C LEU A 16 58.63 -3.88 12.17
N VAL A 17 58.03 -3.16 13.12
CA VAL A 17 56.66 -2.67 12.94
C VAL A 17 56.71 -1.52 11.92
N ILE A 18 56.46 -1.85 10.67
CA ILE A 18 56.16 -0.86 9.64
C ILE A 18 54.79 -0.29 9.99
N CYS A 19 54.78 0.84 10.69
CA CYS A 19 53.59 1.69 10.78
C CYS A 19 53.30 2.22 9.37
N CYS A 20 52.47 1.48 8.63
CA CYS A 20 51.74 2.08 7.52
C CYS A 20 50.81 3.14 8.12
N VAL A 21 51.28 4.38 8.12
CA VAL A 21 50.40 5.53 8.28
C VAL A 21 49.52 5.55 7.01
N ILE A 22 48.43 4.81 7.06
CA ILE A 22 47.35 5.05 6.14
C ILE A 22 46.79 6.40 6.57
N SER A 23 47.25 7.46 5.88
CA SER A 23 46.55 8.73 5.89
C SER A 23 45.14 8.43 5.34
N THR A 24 44.22 8.07 6.23
CA THR A 24 42.82 8.24 5.96
C THR A 24 42.59 9.72 5.76
N THR A 25 42.71 10.20 4.52
CA THR A 25 41.94 11.35 4.14
C THR A 25 40.49 10.90 4.44
N ALA A 26 40.04 11.30 5.62
CA ALA A 26 38.60 11.32 5.87
C ALA A 26 38.07 12.24 4.78
N PHE A 27 37.61 11.63 3.67
CA PHE A 27 36.60 12.31 2.92
C PHE A 27 35.51 12.57 3.96
N ASN A 28 35.35 13.83 4.32
CA ASN A 28 34.10 14.29 4.86
C ASN A 28 33.07 13.98 3.74
N GLN A 29 32.61 12.74 3.67
CA GLN A 29 31.28 12.52 3.25
C GLN A 29 30.46 13.30 4.26
N THR A 30 30.15 14.56 3.90
CA THR A 30 28.88 15.08 4.34
C THR A 30 27.95 13.92 4.09
N SER A 31 27.47 13.30 5.14
CA SER A 31 26.32 12.40 5.06
C SER A 31 25.18 13.30 4.58
N GLN A 32 25.15 13.59 3.27
CA GLN A 32 23.86 13.75 2.64
C GLN A 32 23.20 12.42 2.98
N GLN A 33 22.33 12.48 3.90
CA GLN A 33 21.40 11.45 4.24
C GLN A 33 20.59 11.27 2.96
N PHE A 34 21.13 10.46 2.03
CA PHE A 34 20.36 9.84 0.97
C PHE A 34 19.54 8.74 1.63
N SER A 35 18.66 9.13 2.55
CA SER A 35 17.43 8.40 2.74
C SER A 35 16.81 8.38 1.36
N GLY A 36 16.64 7.21 0.80
CA GLY A 36 15.87 7.03 -0.41
C GLY A 36 14.59 7.81 -0.22
N GLY A 37 14.43 8.93 -0.93
CA GLY A 37 13.54 10.04 -0.72
C GLY A 37 12.77 9.96 0.60
N GLU A 38 12.78 11.00 1.40
CA GLU A 38 11.73 11.14 2.40
C GLU A 38 10.43 11.01 1.63
N TYR A 39 9.90 9.78 1.55
CA TYR A 39 8.57 9.54 1.07
C TYR A 39 7.65 10.05 2.18
N ASN A 40 7.47 11.35 2.15
CA ASN A 40 6.75 12.09 3.17
C ASN A 40 5.28 12.26 2.82
N MET A 41 4.80 11.43 1.90
CA MET A 41 3.42 11.52 1.42
C MET A 41 2.74 10.18 1.65
N THR A 42 2.37 9.95 2.89
CA THR A 42 1.30 9.01 3.20
C THR A 42 0.03 9.55 2.56
N PRO A 43 -0.51 8.94 1.51
CA PRO A 43 -1.79 9.35 0.97
C PRO A 43 -2.84 9.30 2.07
N LEU A 44 -3.64 10.35 2.16
CA LEU A 44 -4.77 10.44 3.06
C LEU A 44 -6.03 10.63 2.23
N ASP A 45 -7.13 10.16 2.74
CA ASP A 45 -8.46 10.40 2.20
C ASP A 45 -9.42 10.87 3.29
N GLU A 46 -10.59 11.29 2.90
CA GLU A 46 -11.67 11.60 3.83
C GLU A 46 -13.00 11.35 3.13
N MET A 47 -13.89 10.66 3.80
CA MET A 47 -15.26 10.49 3.33
C MET A 47 -16.23 11.05 4.36
N SER A 48 -17.02 12.06 3.95
CA SER A 48 -18.01 12.61 4.87
C SER A 48 -19.12 11.59 5.18
N PRO A 49 -19.75 11.71 6.36
CA PRO A 49 -20.90 10.87 6.70
C PRO A 49 -22.02 10.91 5.65
N GLU A 50 -22.25 12.06 5.01
CA GLU A 50 -23.27 12.24 3.97
C GLU A 50 -22.89 11.51 2.68
N GLN A 51 -21.61 11.54 2.29
CA GLN A 51 -21.12 10.78 1.13
C GLN A 51 -21.28 9.28 1.38
N ARG A 52 -20.88 8.81 2.56
CA ARG A 52 -21.00 7.41 2.96
C ARG A 52 -22.47 6.94 2.97
N ALA A 53 -23.37 7.74 3.57
CA ALA A 53 -24.78 7.45 3.56
C ALA A 53 -25.37 7.38 2.14
N THR A 54 -24.93 8.26 1.25
CA THR A 54 -25.34 8.23 -0.18
C THR A 54 -24.89 6.95 -0.87
N ILE A 55 -23.66 6.47 -0.57
CA ILE A 55 -23.15 5.22 -1.13
C ILE A 55 -23.99 4.04 -0.61
N PHE A 56 -24.22 3.94 0.70
CA PHE A 56 -25.05 2.88 1.27
C PHE A 56 -26.45 2.86 0.67
N GLN A 57 -27.12 4.01 0.56
CA GLN A 57 -28.44 4.09 -0.07
C GLN A 57 -28.40 3.58 -1.52
N MET A 58 -27.42 3.99 -2.30
CA MET A 58 -27.27 3.52 -3.67
C MET A 58 -27.04 2.02 -3.74
N LEU A 59 -26.21 1.46 -2.84
CA LEU A 59 -25.93 0.02 -2.79
C LEU A 59 -27.21 -0.75 -2.45
N GLU A 60 -27.98 -0.30 -1.47
CA GLU A 60 -29.26 -0.90 -1.07
C GLU A 60 -30.28 -0.89 -2.22
N GLU A 61 -30.43 0.25 -2.93
CA GLU A 61 -31.31 0.37 -4.09
C GLU A 61 -30.90 -0.58 -5.24
N ASN A 62 -29.61 -0.65 -5.53
CA ASN A 62 -29.07 -1.54 -6.55
C ASN A 62 -29.24 -3.01 -6.17
N GLU A 63 -28.97 -3.36 -4.91
CA GLU A 63 -29.08 -4.72 -4.39
C GLU A 63 -30.55 -5.20 -4.48
N ALA A 64 -31.50 -4.40 -4.03
CA ALA A 64 -32.93 -4.71 -4.14
C ALA A 64 -33.38 -4.92 -5.60
N LYS A 65 -32.87 -4.09 -6.52
CA LYS A 65 -33.13 -4.26 -7.96
C LYS A 65 -32.52 -5.55 -8.50
N LEU A 66 -31.27 -5.85 -8.17
CA LEU A 66 -30.60 -7.08 -8.64
C LEU A 66 -31.23 -8.34 -8.07
N GLN A 67 -31.70 -8.30 -6.84
CA GLN A 67 -32.51 -9.39 -6.24
C GLN A 67 -33.81 -9.58 -6.98
N ALA A 68 -34.53 -8.51 -7.31
CA ALA A 68 -35.76 -8.60 -8.10
C ALA A 68 -35.53 -9.14 -9.53
N GLU A 69 -34.33 -8.89 -10.10
CA GLU A 69 -33.91 -9.44 -11.39
C GLU A 69 -33.35 -10.88 -11.30
N GLY A 70 -33.25 -11.46 -10.10
CA GLY A 70 -32.69 -12.79 -9.85
C GLY A 70 -31.17 -12.88 -10.05
N LYS A 71 -30.45 -11.72 -10.02
CA LYS A 71 -29.01 -11.64 -10.16
C LYS A 71 -28.26 -11.70 -8.81
N LEU A 72 -28.97 -11.46 -7.72
CA LEU A 72 -28.51 -11.65 -6.35
C LEU A 72 -29.46 -12.55 -5.57
N PRO A 73 -28.96 -13.28 -4.57
CA PRO A 73 -29.82 -14.08 -3.71
C PRO A 73 -30.66 -13.17 -2.80
N MET A 74 -31.88 -13.61 -2.46
CA MET A 74 -32.73 -12.92 -1.47
C MET A 74 -32.26 -13.09 -0.04
N VAL A 75 -31.41 -14.11 0.22
CA VAL A 75 -30.83 -14.41 1.53
C VAL A 75 -29.40 -14.90 1.32
N TYR A 76 -28.48 -14.30 2.03
CA TYR A 76 -27.08 -14.66 1.97
C TYR A 76 -26.73 -15.80 2.93
N ASN A 77 -25.71 -16.58 2.58
CA ASN A 77 -25.20 -17.63 3.44
C ASN A 77 -24.21 -17.08 4.46
N LYS A 78 -24.69 -16.54 5.57
CA LYS A 78 -23.87 -15.95 6.65
C LYS A 78 -22.86 -16.90 7.30
N THR A 79 -22.90 -18.21 6.98
CA THR A 79 -21.90 -19.18 7.44
C THR A 79 -20.80 -19.43 6.41
N ALA A 80 -20.93 -18.90 5.21
CA ALA A 80 -19.84 -18.91 4.25
C ALA A 80 -18.76 -17.90 4.70
N THR A 81 -17.54 -18.34 4.79
CA THR A 81 -16.40 -17.44 5.06
C THR A 81 -15.81 -17.02 3.73
N VAL A 82 -15.76 -15.72 3.50
CA VAL A 82 -15.03 -15.14 2.38
C VAL A 82 -13.57 -15.04 2.77
N ALA A 83 -12.69 -15.67 1.99
CA ALA A 83 -11.25 -15.55 2.17
C ALA A 83 -10.72 -14.55 1.14
N LEU A 84 -10.26 -13.40 1.62
CA LEU A 84 -9.76 -12.32 0.80
C LEU A 84 -8.34 -12.62 0.29
N GLN A 85 -8.12 -12.41 -0.98
CA GLN A 85 -6.79 -12.34 -1.58
C GLN A 85 -6.35 -10.87 -1.70
N PHE A 86 -5.05 -10.66 -1.85
CA PHE A 86 -4.49 -9.32 -1.99
C PHE A 86 -5.11 -8.56 -3.20
N PRO A 87 -5.61 -7.31 -3.01
CA PRO A 87 -6.46 -6.64 -3.99
C PRO A 87 -5.72 -5.90 -5.11
N LEU A 88 -4.40 -6.01 -5.19
CA LEU A 88 -3.59 -5.34 -6.20
C LEU A 88 -2.70 -6.33 -6.96
N ALA A 89 -2.39 -6.01 -8.21
CA ALA A 89 -1.43 -6.75 -9.01
C ALA A 89 -0.77 -5.85 -10.05
N TRP A 90 0.37 -6.28 -10.60
CA TRP A 90 0.91 -5.66 -11.80
C TRP A 90 -0.11 -5.76 -12.94
N ASN A 91 -0.28 -4.68 -13.68
CA ASN A 91 -1.08 -4.69 -14.90
C ASN A 91 -0.30 -5.37 -16.03
N ASP A 92 -1.00 -5.82 -17.05
CA ASP A 92 -0.39 -6.54 -18.18
C ASP A 92 0.68 -5.69 -18.86
N GLY A 93 1.84 -6.28 -19.08
CA GLY A 93 3.01 -5.60 -19.65
C GLY A 93 3.91 -4.90 -18.62
N PHE A 94 3.55 -4.92 -17.35
CA PHE A 94 4.39 -4.45 -16.26
C PHE A 94 4.84 -5.61 -15.38
N GLU A 95 6.05 -5.49 -14.85
CA GLU A 95 6.63 -6.47 -13.94
C GLU A 95 7.61 -5.78 -12.99
N GLY A 96 7.87 -6.38 -11.85
CA GLY A 96 8.80 -5.85 -10.86
C GLY A 96 8.69 -6.64 -9.57
N TYR A 97 9.41 -6.18 -8.54
CA TYR A 97 9.40 -6.85 -7.24
C TYR A 97 8.20 -6.42 -6.42
N ASN A 98 8.21 -5.21 -5.90
CA ASN A 98 7.09 -4.65 -5.16
C ASN A 98 6.67 -3.31 -5.78
N PHE A 99 5.41 -2.95 -5.60
CA PHE A 99 4.81 -1.76 -6.18
C PHE A 99 3.91 -1.02 -5.18
N TYR A 100 3.85 -1.47 -3.95
CA TYR A 100 2.98 -0.90 -2.92
C TYR A 100 3.61 -0.95 -1.53
N ALA A 101 3.06 -0.16 -0.63
CA ALA A 101 3.15 -0.37 0.80
C ALA A 101 1.80 0.01 1.44
N ILE A 102 1.57 -0.42 2.68
CA ILE A 102 0.37 -0.03 3.43
C ILE A 102 0.73 1.19 4.26
N SER A 103 0.01 2.29 4.05
CA SER A 103 0.16 3.49 4.85
C SER A 103 -0.72 3.46 6.09
N ASN A 104 -1.99 3.11 5.91
CA ASN A 104 -2.99 3.22 6.96
C ASN A 104 -3.86 1.96 7.02
N TYR A 105 -4.25 1.60 8.22
CA TYR A 105 -5.25 0.58 8.55
C TYR A 105 -6.54 1.24 9.05
N VAL A 106 -7.56 0.45 9.33
CA VAL A 106 -8.78 0.92 10.01
C VAL A 106 -8.42 1.49 11.38
N ASP A 107 -9.02 2.62 11.74
CA ASP A 107 -8.89 3.20 13.07
C ASP A 107 -9.94 2.60 14.01
N HIS A 108 -9.48 1.98 15.07
CA HIS A 108 -10.30 1.31 16.09
C HIS A 108 -10.66 2.23 17.26
N ASP A 109 -10.00 3.40 17.41
CA ASP A 109 -10.38 4.42 18.38
C ASP A 109 -11.34 5.42 17.75
N ASN A 110 -12.56 5.49 18.29
CA ASN A 110 -13.58 6.42 17.79
C ASN A 110 -13.39 7.87 18.31
N ALA A 111 -12.44 8.12 19.19
CA ALA A 111 -12.10 9.45 19.63
C ALA A 111 -11.26 10.16 18.57
N TYR A 112 -11.27 11.50 18.58
CA TYR A 112 -10.47 12.35 17.72
C TYR A 112 -10.29 13.73 18.38
N PRO A 113 -9.34 14.58 17.97
CA PRO A 113 -8.25 14.24 17.02
C PRO A 113 -7.07 13.57 17.73
N ASN A 114 -6.27 12.86 16.93
CA ASN A 114 -5.03 12.18 17.34
C ASN A 114 -5.25 11.10 18.41
N SER A 115 -6.30 10.32 18.28
CA SER A 115 -6.61 9.16 19.11
C SER A 115 -6.60 7.91 18.23
N LEU A 116 -5.41 7.34 18.00
CA LEU A 116 -5.14 6.39 16.94
C LEU A 116 -4.95 4.98 17.51
N GLU A 117 -5.65 4.00 16.97
CA GLU A 117 -5.44 2.60 17.30
C GLU A 117 -5.73 1.70 16.08
N ASP A 118 -4.71 1.02 15.54
CA ASP A 118 -4.91 0.02 14.51
C ASP A 118 -5.12 -1.39 15.08
N TRP A 119 -5.43 -2.36 14.23
CA TRP A 119 -5.71 -3.76 14.60
C TRP A 119 -4.62 -4.42 15.48
N ASN A 120 -3.37 -3.98 15.36
CA ASN A 120 -2.23 -4.49 16.12
C ASN A 120 -1.88 -3.66 17.36
N CYS A 121 -2.75 -2.73 17.77
CA CYS A 121 -2.53 -1.77 18.85
C CYS A 121 -1.40 -0.77 18.54
N GLY A 122 -1.16 -0.47 17.29
CA GLY A 122 -0.23 0.55 16.80
C GLY A 122 -0.97 1.82 16.40
N GLU A 123 -0.23 2.73 15.75
CA GLU A 123 -0.71 4.03 15.31
C GLU A 123 -0.62 4.18 13.78
N ARG A 124 -0.64 3.05 13.01
CA ARG A 124 -0.63 3.08 11.54
C ARG A 124 -2.04 3.29 10.99
N THR A 125 -2.63 4.38 11.39
CA THR A 125 -3.95 4.84 10.96
C THR A 125 -3.99 6.35 11.10
N TYR A 126 -5.13 6.99 10.88
CA TYR A 126 -5.33 8.40 11.14
C TYR A 126 -6.79 8.73 11.43
N ASP A 127 -6.97 9.83 12.14
CA ASP A 127 -8.21 10.55 12.29
C ASP A 127 -8.06 11.99 11.76
N THR A 128 -9.15 12.72 11.64
CA THR A 128 -9.13 14.13 11.26
C THR A 128 -9.85 15.01 12.28
N GLU A 129 -9.53 16.29 12.30
CA GLU A 129 -10.23 17.27 13.16
C GLU A 129 -11.74 17.37 12.86
N SER A 130 -12.17 16.93 11.68
CA SER A 130 -13.59 16.86 11.29
C SER A 130 -14.34 15.71 11.96
N GLY A 131 -13.63 14.76 12.57
CA GLY A 131 -14.19 13.56 13.21
C GLY A 131 -14.27 12.35 12.29
N TYR A 132 -13.54 12.35 11.18
CA TYR A 132 -13.35 11.15 10.38
C TYR A 132 -12.27 10.28 11.01
N ASN A 133 -12.61 9.05 11.33
CA ASN A 133 -11.68 7.98 11.67
C ASN A 133 -11.54 7.07 10.46
N HIS A 134 -10.34 6.70 10.08
CA HIS A 134 -10.06 5.95 8.87
C HIS A 134 -10.75 4.58 8.88
N GLN A 135 -11.49 4.25 7.84
CA GLN A 135 -12.36 3.07 7.79
C GLN A 135 -11.90 2.00 6.79
N GLY A 136 -10.71 2.11 6.28
CA GLY A 136 -10.19 1.20 5.26
C GLY A 136 -8.74 0.83 5.46
N ILE A 137 -8.20 0.22 4.41
CA ILE A 137 -6.78 -0.05 4.27
C ILE A 137 -6.28 0.73 3.07
N ASP A 138 -5.27 1.57 3.27
CA ASP A 138 -4.66 2.33 2.19
C ASP A 138 -3.42 1.65 1.68
N TYR A 139 -3.51 1.15 0.46
CA TYR A 139 -2.38 0.59 -0.30
C TYR A 139 -1.85 1.65 -1.25
N PHE A 140 -0.81 2.39 -0.85
CA PHE A 140 -0.20 3.39 -1.72
C PHE A 140 0.84 2.79 -2.65
N LEU A 141 1.06 3.45 -3.79
CA LEU A 141 2.01 2.98 -4.79
C LEU A 141 3.45 3.38 -4.41
N TRP A 142 4.36 2.45 -4.54
CA TRP A 142 5.77 2.58 -4.18
C TRP A 142 6.68 2.04 -5.30
N PRO A 143 7.85 2.62 -5.59
CA PRO A 143 8.47 3.79 -4.93
C PRO A 143 8.12 5.14 -5.59
N PHE A 144 7.54 5.15 -6.78
CA PHE A 144 7.23 6.35 -7.56
C PHE A 144 5.76 6.30 -7.96
N ASP A 145 4.91 6.76 -7.06
CA ASP A 145 3.46 6.65 -7.14
C ASP A 145 2.88 7.23 -8.43
N TRP A 146 3.22 8.48 -8.76
CA TRP A 146 2.71 9.13 -9.97
C TRP A 146 3.26 8.52 -11.26
N ASN A 147 4.50 7.97 -11.25
CA ASN A 147 5.02 7.23 -12.39
C ASN A 147 4.19 5.98 -12.65
N LEU A 148 3.91 5.21 -11.60
CA LEU A 148 3.13 3.98 -11.67
C LEU A 148 1.66 4.27 -12.05
N THR A 149 1.06 5.30 -11.44
CA THR A 149 -0.32 5.74 -11.73
C THR A 149 -0.48 6.23 -13.17
N ASN A 150 0.42 7.10 -13.64
CA ASN A 150 0.36 7.65 -14.99
C ASN A 150 0.52 6.56 -16.04
N ALA A 151 1.40 5.59 -15.78
CA ALA A 151 1.57 4.42 -16.64
C ALA A 151 0.40 3.42 -16.57
N GLY A 152 -0.47 3.51 -15.55
CA GLY A 152 -1.50 2.50 -15.31
C GLY A 152 -0.90 1.15 -14.93
N ALA A 153 0.25 1.17 -14.23
CA ALA A 153 1.06 -0.02 -14.01
C ALA A 153 0.47 -0.98 -12.98
N VAL A 154 -0.37 -0.50 -12.07
CA VAL A 154 -0.94 -1.30 -10.98
C VAL A 154 -2.45 -1.40 -11.14
N LYS A 155 -2.92 -2.64 -11.32
CA LYS A 155 -4.34 -2.95 -11.39
C LYS A 155 -4.91 -3.28 -10.02
N ILE A 156 -6.15 -2.88 -9.83
CA ILE A 156 -7.02 -3.30 -8.73
C ILE A 156 -7.76 -4.55 -9.20
N VAL A 157 -7.74 -5.58 -8.38
CA VAL A 157 -8.37 -6.87 -8.66
C VAL A 157 -9.36 -7.23 -7.55
N ALA A 158 -10.38 -8.03 -7.88
CA ALA A 158 -11.33 -8.49 -6.89
C ALA A 158 -10.63 -9.37 -5.85
N ALA A 159 -10.72 -8.98 -4.58
CA ALA A 159 -10.13 -9.71 -3.45
C ALA A 159 -10.81 -11.06 -3.20
N ALA A 160 -12.08 -11.17 -3.57
CA ALA A 160 -12.86 -12.40 -3.50
C ALA A 160 -13.91 -12.43 -4.61
N PRO A 161 -14.47 -13.61 -4.95
CA PRO A 161 -15.56 -13.70 -5.92
C PRO A 161 -16.80 -12.98 -5.44
N GLY A 162 -17.53 -12.36 -6.36
CA GLY A 162 -18.77 -11.68 -5.99
C GLY A 162 -19.50 -11.09 -7.20
N THR A 163 -20.47 -10.24 -6.92
CA THR A 163 -21.29 -9.55 -7.91
C THR A 163 -21.11 -8.04 -7.77
N ILE A 164 -20.89 -7.33 -8.87
CA ILE A 164 -20.80 -5.86 -8.86
C ILE A 164 -22.16 -5.28 -8.50
N VAL A 165 -22.25 -4.60 -7.36
CA VAL A 165 -23.46 -3.94 -6.86
C VAL A 165 -23.40 -2.42 -6.97
N GLY A 166 -22.22 -1.86 -7.26
CA GLY A 166 -22.04 -0.44 -7.50
C GLY A 166 -20.80 -0.18 -8.35
N LYS A 167 -20.88 0.87 -9.17
CA LYS A 167 -19.79 1.30 -10.03
C LYS A 167 -19.90 2.79 -10.34
N TYR A 168 -18.87 3.55 -10.02
CA TYR A 168 -18.74 4.96 -10.35
C TYR A 168 -17.46 5.22 -11.11
N ASP A 169 -17.54 5.99 -12.20
CA ASP A 169 -16.40 6.36 -13.03
C ASP A 169 -16.59 7.78 -13.58
N GLY A 170 -15.52 8.35 -14.12
CA GLY A 170 -15.54 9.64 -14.82
C GLY A 170 -15.13 10.84 -13.95
N ASN A 171 -14.94 10.64 -12.65
CA ASN A 171 -14.46 11.69 -11.76
C ASN A 171 -12.97 11.97 -11.98
N PHE A 172 -12.53 13.20 -11.65
CA PHE A 172 -11.13 13.58 -11.71
C PHE A 172 -10.30 12.69 -10.75
N ASP A 173 -9.12 12.25 -11.18
CA ASP A 173 -8.33 11.19 -10.53
C ASP A 173 -6.85 11.55 -10.28
N GLN A 174 -6.53 12.84 -10.27
CA GLN A 174 -5.19 13.36 -9.98
C GLN A 174 -5.24 14.39 -8.85
N ASN A 175 -5.99 14.07 -7.79
CA ASN A 175 -6.05 14.92 -6.61
C ASN A 175 -4.76 14.81 -5.80
N CYS A 176 -4.32 15.94 -5.25
CA CYS A 176 -3.08 16.10 -4.47
C CYS A 176 -3.36 16.76 -3.11
N ALA A 177 -4.62 17.01 -2.81
CA ALA A 177 -5.10 17.62 -1.58
C ALA A 177 -6.55 17.23 -1.39
N PHE A 178 -7.04 17.37 -0.19
CA PHE A 178 -8.45 17.16 0.10
C PHE A 178 -9.33 18.04 -0.80
N ASN A 179 -10.16 17.37 -1.57
CA ASN A 179 -11.09 17.96 -2.51
C ASN A 179 -12.42 17.20 -2.39
N PRO A 180 -13.44 17.78 -1.74
CA PRO A 180 -14.71 17.08 -1.51
C PRO A 180 -15.40 16.81 -2.84
N GLY A 181 -15.17 15.62 -3.40
CA GLY A 181 -15.74 15.15 -4.65
C GLY A 181 -16.02 13.65 -4.61
N SER A 182 -16.79 13.19 -5.58
CA SER A 182 -17.03 11.75 -5.74
C SER A 182 -15.78 11.05 -6.26
N TRP A 183 -15.54 9.85 -5.79
CA TRP A 183 -14.47 8.99 -6.26
C TRP A 183 -14.90 8.07 -7.41
N ASN A 184 -13.93 7.49 -8.11
CA ASN A 184 -14.16 6.37 -9.00
C ASN A 184 -14.01 5.10 -8.18
N ALA A 185 -15.00 4.22 -8.19
CA ALA A 185 -15.05 3.07 -7.31
C ALA A 185 -15.87 1.90 -7.89
N ILE A 186 -15.55 0.70 -7.43
CA ILE A 186 -16.36 -0.51 -7.63
C ILE A 186 -16.69 -1.11 -6.26
N TYR A 187 -17.89 -1.63 -6.15
CA TYR A 187 -18.42 -2.28 -4.96
C TYR A 187 -18.84 -3.71 -5.33
N VAL A 188 -18.30 -4.69 -4.62
CA VAL A 188 -18.49 -6.10 -4.89
C VAL A 188 -19.19 -6.77 -3.71
N LYS A 189 -20.37 -7.33 -3.93
CA LYS A 189 -21.15 -8.11 -2.95
C LYS A 189 -20.75 -9.57 -3.03
N HIS A 190 -20.36 -10.15 -1.91
CA HIS A 190 -19.91 -11.54 -1.81
C HIS A 190 -21.06 -12.50 -1.43
N THR A 191 -20.78 -13.80 -1.47
CA THR A 191 -21.78 -14.85 -1.24
C THR A 191 -22.26 -14.96 0.21
N ASP A 192 -21.50 -14.45 1.16
CA ASP A 192 -21.86 -14.35 2.59
C ASP A 192 -22.67 -13.10 2.93
N GLY A 193 -22.84 -12.20 1.96
CA GLY A 193 -23.52 -10.92 2.12
C GLY A 193 -22.58 -9.76 2.47
N SER A 194 -21.29 -10.00 2.66
CA SER A 194 -20.31 -8.93 2.83
C SER A 194 -20.10 -8.13 1.54
N THR A 195 -19.61 -6.90 1.68
CA THR A 195 -19.37 -6.00 0.54
C THR A 195 -17.98 -5.41 0.64
N ALA A 196 -17.18 -5.59 -0.42
CA ALA A 196 -15.89 -4.92 -0.57
C ALA A 196 -16.02 -3.64 -1.39
N TRP A 197 -15.40 -2.57 -0.92
CA TRP A 197 -15.32 -1.27 -1.59
C TRP A 197 -13.90 -1.04 -2.09
N TYR A 198 -13.76 -0.67 -3.36
CA TYR A 198 -12.48 -0.38 -4.01
C TYR A 198 -12.53 1.06 -4.50
N GLY A 199 -11.89 1.97 -3.75
CA GLY A 199 -11.95 3.42 -3.95
C GLY A 199 -10.75 4.02 -4.68
N HIS A 200 -10.83 5.32 -4.94
CA HIS A 200 -9.81 6.19 -5.55
C HIS A 200 -9.29 5.73 -6.93
N MET A 201 -10.08 4.94 -7.67
CA MET A 201 -9.68 4.40 -8.97
C MET A 201 -9.36 5.48 -10.01
N LYS A 202 -8.53 5.12 -10.97
CA LYS A 202 -8.20 5.94 -12.14
C LYS A 202 -9.41 6.07 -13.06
N LYS A 203 -9.63 7.29 -13.54
CA LYS A 203 -10.72 7.62 -14.47
C LYS A 203 -10.63 6.81 -15.76
N SER A 204 -11.77 6.30 -16.19
CA SER A 204 -11.91 5.51 -17.42
C SER A 204 -11.06 4.22 -17.46
N SER A 205 -10.64 3.72 -16.27
CA SER A 205 -9.91 2.46 -16.16
C SER A 205 -10.78 1.30 -15.69
N LEU A 206 -12.01 1.54 -15.25
CA LEU A 206 -12.85 0.53 -14.62
C LEU A 206 -13.24 -0.56 -15.62
N THR A 207 -13.34 -1.82 -15.14
CA THR A 207 -13.76 -2.98 -15.94
C THR A 207 -14.99 -2.67 -16.79
N ALA A 208 -15.10 -3.32 -17.95
CA ALA A 208 -16.29 -3.20 -18.80
C ALA A 208 -17.54 -3.81 -18.17
N LYS A 209 -17.39 -4.72 -17.17
CA LYS A 209 -18.51 -5.32 -16.44
C LYS A 209 -19.36 -4.27 -15.73
N GLY A 210 -20.64 -4.47 -15.72
CA GLY A 210 -21.64 -3.60 -15.12
C GLY A 210 -22.32 -4.21 -13.89
N LEU A 211 -23.34 -3.51 -13.40
CA LEU A 211 -24.14 -3.96 -12.25
C LEU A 211 -24.77 -5.33 -12.49
N GLY A 212 -24.67 -6.21 -11.52
CA GLY A 212 -25.20 -7.56 -11.56
C GLY A 212 -24.32 -8.56 -12.32
N GLU A 213 -23.17 -8.16 -12.84
CA GLU A 213 -22.20 -9.09 -13.40
C GLU A 213 -21.25 -9.59 -12.31
N THR A 214 -20.89 -10.87 -12.40
CA THR A 214 -20.02 -11.53 -11.43
C THR A 214 -18.56 -11.30 -11.76
N VAL A 215 -17.73 -11.25 -10.73
CA VAL A 215 -16.27 -11.24 -10.81
C VAL A 215 -15.70 -12.41 -10.04
N GLU A 216 -14.62 -12.97 -10.55
CA GLU A 216 -13.83 -14.00 -9.87
C GLU A 216 -12.70 -13.35 -9.06
N VAL A 217 -12.14 -14.08 -8.09
CA VAL A 217 -10.96 -13.63 -7.35
C VAL A 217 -9.80 -13.33 -8.32
N GLY A 218 -9.11 -12.20 -8.13
CA GLY A 218 -8.02 -11.75 -9.00
C GLY A 218 -8.48 -11.14 -10.32
N GLU A 219 -9.79 -11.06 -10.60
CA GLU A 219 -10.31 -10.45 -11.81
C GLU A 219 -10.14 -8.92 -11.79
N TYR A 220 -9.79 -8.34 -12.93
CA TYR A 220 -9.56 -6.91 -13.12
C TYR A 220 -10.79 -6.06 -12.81
N LEU A 221 -10.63 -5.09 -11.92
CA LEU A 221 -11.64 -4.09 -11.59
C LEU A 221 -11.33 -2.70 -12.16
N GLY A 222 -10.06 -2.30 -12.14
CA GLY A 222 -9.59 -1.00 -12.60
C GLY A 222 -8.10 -0.80 -12.30
N THR A 223 -7.62 0.42 -12.39
CA THR A 223 -6.26 0.78 -11.98
C THR A 223 -6.28 1.81 -10.86
N VAL A 224 -5.19 1.86 -10.09
CA VAL A 224 -5.02 2.81 -9.00
C VAL A 224 -4.95 4.24 -9.54
N GLY A 225 -5.66 5.15 -8.88
CA GLY A 225 -5.68 6.58 -9.14
C GLY A 225 -5.66 7.39 -7.84
N SER A 226 -6.12 8.64 -7.92
CA SER A 226 -6.31 9.54 -6.78
C SER A 226 -7.60 10.34 -6.98
N SER A 227 -8.73 9.64 -7.22
CA SER A 227 -10.03 10.28 -7.44
C SER A 227 -10.77 10.55 -6.13
N GLY A 228 -11.63 11.55 -6.11
CA GLY A 228 -12.37 11.96 -4.91
C GLY A 228 -11.51 12.72 -3.90
N ASN A 229 -11.86 12.64 -2.63
CA ASN A 229 -11.16 13.34 -1.56
C ASN A 229 -9.88 12.59 -1.13
N SER A 230 -8.84 12.71 -1.94
CA SER A 230 -7.57 11.97 -1.82
C SER A 230 -6.38 12.91 -2.03
N THR A 231 -5.29 12.67 -1.33
CA THR A 231 -4.07 13.49 -1.43
C THR A 231 -2.98 12.87 -2.32
N GLY A 232 -3.18 11.64 -2.80
CA GLY A 232 -2.22 10.94 -3.66
C GLY A 232 -2.69 9.56 -4.09
N PRO A 233 -1.99 8.91 -5.02
CA PRO A 233 -2.38 7.61 -5.58
C PRO A 233 -2.36 6.48 -4.56
N HIS A 234 -3.49 5.87 -4.31
CA HIS A 234 -3.64 4.68 -3.49
C HIS A 234 -4.93 3.92 -3.81
N LEU A 235 -4.99 2.66 -3.42
CA LEU A 235 -6.25 1.96 -3.26
C LEU A 235 -6.72 2.12 -1.82
N HIS A 236 -7.88 2.73 -1.61
CA HIS A 236 -8.62 2.64 -0.36
C HIS A 236 -9.55 1.43 -0.43
N PHE A 237 -9.36 0.47 0.49
CA PHE A 237 -10.10 -0.79 0.52
C PHE A 237 -10.88 -0.91 1.82
N GLU A 238 -12.22 -0.95 1.73
CA GLU A 238 -13.10 -1.15 2.89
C GLU A 238 -13.87 -2.46 2.77
N MET A 239 -14.21 -3.03 3.92
CA MET A 239 -15.08 -4.21 4.02
C MET A 239 -16.25 -3.96 4.96
N TYR A 240 -17.42 -4.42 4.56
CA TYR A 240 -18.64 -4.38 5.36
C TYR A 240 -19.26 -5.77 5.42
N ASN A 241 -19.80 -6.14 6.58
CA ASN A 241 -20.58 -7.36 6.70
C ASN A 241 -22.00 -7.20 6.10
N ASP A 242 -22.80 -8.25 6.12
CA ASP A 242 -24.18 -8.28 5.61
C ASP A 242 -25.13 -7.27 6.30
N ASP A 243 -24.81 -6.85 7.53
CA ASP A 243 -25.58 -5.85 8.29
C ASP A 243 -25.01 -4.41 8.10
N ASN A 244 -24.13 -4.20 7.11
CA ASN A 244 -23.42 -2.95 6.82
C ASN A 244 -22.56 -2.42 7.98
N ASN A 245 -22.09 -3.30 8.87
CA ASN A 245 -21.08 -2.92 9.86
C ASN A 245 -19.70 -3.03 9.23
N LEU A 246 -18.85 -2.06 9.55
CA LEU A 246 -17.44 -2.04 9.14
C LEU A 246 -16.73 -3.29 9.68
N ILE A 247 -15.86 -3.86 8.86
CA ILE A 247 -14.97 -4.97 9.17
C ILE A 247 -13.54 -4.53 8.89
N ASP A 248 -12.65 -4.69 9.87
CA ASP A 248 -11.22 -4.68 9.59
C ASP A 248 -10.80 -6.12 9.26
N PRO A 249 -10.34 -6.42 8.03
CA PRO A 249 -10.03 -7.78 7.62
C PRO A 249 -8.87 -8.44 8.37
N PHE A 250 -8.05 -7.66 9.09
CA PHE A 250 -6.93 -8.20 9.86
C PHE A 250 -7.35 -8.78 11.20
N GLU A 251 -6.77 -9.90 11.59
CA GLU A 251 -6.82 -10.39 12.97
C GLU A 251 -5.74 -9.69 13.80
N GLY A 252 -6.09 -9.21 14.98
CA GLY A 252 -5.13 -8.62 15.91
C GLY A 252 -5.73 -8.27 17.27
N THR A 253 -4.85 -7.95 18.20
CA THR A 253 -5.22 -7.77 19.61
C THR A 253 -6.21 -6.62 19.83
N CYS A 254 -6.10 -5.56 19.05
CA CYS A 254 -6.97 -4.39 19.17
C CYS A 254 -8.12 -4.38 18.14
N ASN A 255 -8.19 -5.37 17.26
CA ASN A 255 -9.35 -5.53 16.40
C ASN A 255 -10.50 -6.24 17.14
N THR A 256 -11.59 -5.53 17.37
CA THR A 256 -12.82 -6.05 18.00
C THR A 256 -13.96 -6.27 17.00
N MET A 257 -13.74 -6.00 15.70
CA MET A 257 -14.77 -6.09 14.64
C MET A 257 -14.95 -7.52 14.13
N ASN A 258 -13.94 -8.37 14.26
CA ASN A 258 -13.96 -9.78 13.89
C ASN A 258 -13.09 -10.62 14.81
N VAL A 259 -13.31 -11.95 14.81
CA VAL A 259 -12.59 -12.90 15.68
C VAL A 259 -11.37 -13.48 14.98
N ASP A 260 -11.50 -13.75 13.67
CA ASP A 260 -10.49 -14.37 12.84
C ASP A 260 -10.17 -13.46 11.65
N THR A 261 -8.98 -13.59 11.08
CA THR A 261 -8.61 -12.88 9.86
C THR A 261 -9.53 -13.23 8.69
N TRP A 262 -9.84 -12.24 7.86
CA TRP A 262 -10.53 -12.44 6.59
C TRP A 262 -9.56 -12.68 5.43
N TRP A 263 -8.26 -12.42 5.64
CA TRP A 263 -7.23 -12.70 4.63
C TRP A 263 -6.96 -14.19 4.55
N ALA A 264 -6.84 -14.72 3.33
CA ALA A 264 -6.41 -16.10 3.10
C ALA A 264 -4.95 -16.31 3.57
N ASP A 265 -4.15 -15.27 3.49
CA ASP A 265 -2.77 -15.22 3.98
C ASP A 265 -2.51 -13.80 4.51
N GLN A 266 -2.60 -13.63 5.83
CA GLN A 266 -2.41 -12.33 6.46
C GLN A 266 -0.93 -12.00 6.57
N ASP A 267 -0.51 -10.92 5.94
CA ASP A 267 0.84 -10.39 6.11
C ASP A 267 1.10 -9.95 7.57
N PRO A 268 2.33 -10.13 8.07
CA PRO A 268 2.70 -9.63 9.38
C PRO A 268 2.68 -8.09 9.41
N TYR A 269 2.35 -7.52 10.56
CA TYR A 269 2.27 -6.06 10.76
C TYR A 269 3.53 -5.30 10.34
N ILE A 270 4.71 -5.91 10.57
CA ILE A 270 6.00 -5.41 10.10
C ILE A 270 6.64 -6.49 9.23
N LYS A 271 6.89 -6.14 7.98
CA LYS A 271 7.55 -7.00 6.99
C LYS A 271 8.73 -6.25 6.37
N PRO A 272 9.86 -6.15 7.08
CA PRO A 272 11.03 -5.45 6.55
C PRO A 272 11.68 -6.28 5.45
N GLU A 273 11.74 -5.74 4.25
CA GLU A 273 12.41 -6.37 3.12
C GLU A 273 13.02 -5.32 2.19
N ILE A 274 14.08 -5.72 1.48
CA ILE A 274 14.61 -4.93 0.36
C ILE A 274 14.07 -5.57 -0.91
N ASN A 275 13.11 -4.91 -1.52
CA ASN A 275 12.47 -5.41 -2.72
C ASN A 275 13.37 -5.32 -3.96
N ARG A 276 14.16 -4.25 -4.05
CA ARG A 276 15.02 -3.99 -5.19
C ARG A 276 16.19 -3.06 -4.82
N VAL A 277 17.32 -3.28 -5.46
CA VAL A 277 18.43 -2.32 -5.48
C VAL A 277 18.62 -1.87 -6.92
N GLN A 278 18.58 -0.57 -7.16
CA GLN A 278 18.71 0.02 -8.49
C GLN A 278 19.84 1.02 -8.52
N THR A 279 20.55 1.07 -9.65
CA THR A 279 21.59 2.08 -9.90
C THR A 279 20.98 3.30 -10.59
N HIS A 280 21.43 4.48 -10.19
CA HIS A 280 20.98 5.77 -10.70
C HIS A 280 22.15 6.65 -11.08
N SER A 281 22.01 7.41 -12.16
CA SER A 281 23.02 8.39 -12.60
C SER A 281 22.98 9.71 -11.79
N ALA A 282 21.91 9.93 -11.05
CA ALA A 282 21.71 10.99 -10.06
C ALA A 282 20.63 10.53 -9.05
N PRO A 283 20.52 11.14 -7.85
CA PRO A 283 19.41 10.87 -6.95
C PRO A 283 18.05 11.13 -7.63
N PRO A 284 17.01 10.33 -7.33
CA PRO A 284 15.66 10.61 -7.83
C PRO A 284 15.18 11.99 -7.38
N GLU A 285 14.48 12.68 -8.27
CA GLU A 285 13.87 13.99 -8.02
C GLU A 285 12.35 13.83 -7.95
N PHE A 286 11.76 14.09 -6.78
CA PHE A 286 10.32 14.08 -6.59
C PHE A 286 9.74 15.43 -7.02
N MET A 287 8.89 15.38 -8.02
CA MET A 287 8.25 16.55 -8.59
C MET A 287 6.99 16.92 -7.78
N PRO A 288 6.53 18.18 -7.84
CA PRO A 288 5.25 18.54 -7.23
C PRO A 288 4.11 17.70 -7.81
N CYS A 289 3.24 17.18 -6.93
CA CYS A 289 2.05 16.42 -7.31
C CYS A 289 1.20 17.21 -8.34
N PRO A 290 0.66 16.60 -9.40
CA PRO A 290 0.70 15.17 -9.73
C PRO A 290 1.81 14.78 -10.74
N GLU A 291 2.89 15.52 -10.81
CA GLU A 291 3.95 15.26 -11.78
C GLU A 291 4.75 14.00 -11.38
N PRO A 292 5.13 13.15 -12.35
CA PRO A 292 5.92 11.97 -12.08
C PRO A 292 7.35 12.34 -11.65
N ALA A 293 7.95 11.53 -10.79
CA ALA A 293 9.34 11.69 -10.39
C ALA A 293 10.30 11.48 -11.56
N ILE A 294 11.43 12.20 -11.56
CA ILE A 294 12.56 11.95 -12.45
C ILE A 294 13.46 10.92 -11.76
N THR A 295 13.42 9.67 -12.22
CA THR A 295 14.05 8.57 -11.49
C THR A 295 15.56 8.49 -11.67
N HIS A 296 16.11 8.99 -12.79
CA HIS A 296 17.52 8.86 -13.16
C HIS A 296 18.06 7.41 -13.15
N GLU A 297 17.18 6.41 -13.24
CA GLU A 297 17.60 5.01 -13.32
C GLU A 297 18.51 4.78 -14.53
N SER A 298 19.63 4.09 -14.31
CA SER A 298 20.61 3.81 -15.35
C SER A 298 21.33 2.50 -15.07
N ASN A 299 21.52 1.72 -16.13
CA ASN A 299 22.34 0.51 -16.11
C ASN A 299 23.69 0.74 -16.85
N ASN A 300 23.92 1.95 -17.38
CA ASN A 300 25.10 2.29 -18.17
C ASN A 300 25.79 3.50 -17.55
N PHE A 301 27.07 3.33 -17.22
CA PHE A 301 27.90 4.39 -16.66
C PHE A 301 29.18 4.51 -17.47
N MET A 302 29.61 5.74 -17.72
CA MET A 302 30.92 6.01 -18.30
C MET A 302 32.00 5.93 -17.19
N PRO A 303 33.22 5.53 -17.52
CA PRO A 303 34.30 5.57 -16.53
C PRO A 303 34.45 6.95 -15.89
N GLY A 304 34.42 7.01 -14.57
CA GLY A 304 34.49 8.27 -13.80
C GLY A 304 33.15 8.96 -13.55
N SER A 305 32.01 8.41 -14.01
CA SER A 305 30.69 8.90 -13.63
C SER A 305 30.37 8.60 -12.17
N GLU A 306 29.60 9.47 -11.55
CA GLU A 306 28.98 9.17 -10.27
C GLU A 306 27.88 8.12 -10.45
N CYS A 307 27.72 7.27 -9.46
CA CYS A 307 26.69 6.24 -9.41
C CYS A 307 26.08 6.23 -8.01
N SER A 308 24.76 6.39 -7.95
CA SER A 308 24.01 6.25 -6.70
C SER A 308 23.31 4.90 -6.67
N PHE A 309 23.22 4.29 -5.49
CA PHE A 309 22.41 3.09 -5.25
C PHE A 309 21.16 3.49 -4.47
N VAL A 310 20.01 3.05 -4.96
CA VAL A 310 18.73 3.26 -4.27
C VAL A 310 18.19 1.88 -3.89
N PHE A 311 17.79 1.76 -2.64
CA PHE A 311 17.18 0.56 -2.06
C PHE A 311 15.66 0.81 -1.96
N TYR A 312 14.88 -0.10 -2.47
CA TYR A 312 13.43 -0.05 -2.45
C TYR A 312 12.85 -1.18 -1.61
#